data_0bb7a01f544b9f6c94315d9326f2909f
#
_entry.id   0bb7a01f544b9f6c94315d9326f2909f
#
_cell.length_a   1.000
_cell.length_b   1.000
_cell.length_c   1.000
_cell.angle_alpha   90.00
_cell.angle_beta   90.00
_cell.angle_gamma   90.00
#
_symmetry.space_group_name_H-M   'P 1'
#
loop_
_entity.id
_entity.type
_entity.pdbx_description
1 polymer ?
#
loop_
_entity_poly.entity_id
_entity_poly.type
_entity_poly.pdbx_seq_one_letter_code
_entity_poly.pdbx_strand_id
1 'polypeptide(L)' 'MIEISKPLEYFQNCNCCGRYNKRGPGTEQMYKSLCKNIREYDVKTASGTCMRIRLCEDCAKQLRDQLNKILDE' A
#
# COMPACT_ATOMS: atom_id res chain seq x y z
N MET A 1 11.89 0.42 -13.56
CA MET A 1 12.45 0.12 -12.22
C MET A 1 11.32 0.13 -11.19
N ILE A 2 11.33 -0.81 -10.28
CA ILE A 2 10.33 -0.88 -9.21
C ILE A 2 11.03 -0.67 -7.87
N GLU A 3 10.51 0.26 -7.09
CA GLU A 3 11.05 0.57 -5.76
C GLU A 3 9.96 0.45 -4.72
N ILE A 4 10.30 -0.09 -3.55
CA ILE A 4 9.38 -0.25 -2.43
C ILE A 4 9.98 0.46 -1.22
N SER A 5 9.21 1.35 -0.61
CA SER A 5 9.67 2.12 0.55
C SER A 5 9.69 1.27 1.82
N LYS A 6 10.28 1.82 2.87
CA LYS A 6 10.07 1.32 4.23
C LYS A 6 8.63 1.62 4.66
N PRO A 7 8.11 0.93 5.69
CA PRO A 7 6.78 1.24 6.20
C PRO A 7 6.68 2.72 6.58
N LEU A 8 5.58 3.35 6.18
CA LEU A 8 5.36 4.77 6.45
C LEU A 8 4.99 4.96 7.93
N GLU A 9 5.65 5.92 8.58
CA GLU A 9 5.43 6.22 9.99
C GLU A 9 4.40 7.33 10.21
N TYR A 10 4.13 8.13 9.18
CA TYR A 10 3.15 9.19 9.27
C TYR A 10 1.75 8.68 8.93
N PHE A 11 0.74 9.46 9.32
CA PHE A 11 -0.67 9.15 9.07
C PHE A 11 -0.93 9.02 7.57
N GLN A 12 -1.38 7.83 7.17
CA GLN A 12 -1.61 7.55 5.75
C GLN A 12 -2.62 6.42 5.60
N ASN A 13 -3.28 6.34 4.45
CA ASN A 13 -4.23 5.29 4.15
C ASN A 13 -3.72 4.37 3.04
N CYS A 14 -4.21 3.13 3.06
CA CYS A 14 -3.99 2.17 1.98
C CYS A 14 -4.87 2.53 0.79
N ASN A 15 -4.29 2.59 -0.40
CA ASN A 15 -5.06 2.92 -1.61
C ASN A 15 -6.01 1.80 -2.05
N CYS A 16 -5.75 0.57 -1.61
CA CYS A 16 -6.56 -0.58 -1.98
C CYS A 16 -7.77 -0.76 -1.05
N CYS A 17 -7.54 -0.93 0.24
CA CYS A 17 -8.62 -1.17 1.20
C CYS A 17 -9.14 0.10 1.87
N GLY A 18 -8.44 1.22 1.74
CA GLY A 18 -8.86 2.50 2.30
C GLY A 18 -8.61 2.68 3.79
N ARG A 19 -8.15 1.64 4.49
CA ARG A 19 -7.88 1.73 5.92
C ARG A 19 -6.63 2.57 6.19
N TYR A 20 -6.60 3.17 7.38
CA TYR A 20 -5.48 4.00 7.82
C TYR A 20 -4.54 3.21 8.72
N ASN A 21 -3.27 3.63 8.77
CA ASN A 21 -2.26 2.96 9.58
C ASN A 21 -2.29 3.37 11.07
N LYS A 22 -2.96 4.48 11.39
CA LYS A 22 -3.12 4.93 12.77
C LYS A 22 -4.29 5.90 12.86
N ARG A 23 -4.73 6.17 14.09
CA ARG A 23 -5.83 7.10 14.33
C ARG A 23 -5.37 8.54 14.14
N GLY A 24 -6.17 9.31 13.42
CA GLY A 24 -5.94 10.73 13.23
C GLY A 24 -7.00 11.58 13.93
N PRO A 25 -6.72 12.86 14.17
CA PRO A 25 -7.69 13.78 14.79
C PRO A 25 -8.98 13.87 13.97
N GLY A 26 -10.13 13.83 14.65
CA GLY A 26 -11.44 14.00 14.03
C GLY A 26 -11.93 12.84 13.18
N THR A 27 -11.24 11.70 13.23
CA THR A 27 -11.55 10.57 12.35
C THR A 27 -11.82 9.26 13.10
N GLU A 28 -11.97 9.31 14.42
CA GLU A 28 -12.16 8.12 15.25
C GLU A 28 -13.37 7.28 14.85
N GLN A 29 -14.40 7.93 14.32
CA GLN A 29 -15.64 7.23 13.92
C GLN A 29 -15.48 6.49 12.59
N MET A 30 -14.46 6.82 11.81
CA MET A 30 -14.21 6.20 10.51
C MET A 30 -13.35 4.94 10.62
N TYR A 31 -12.77 4.67 11.78
CA TYR A 31 -11.82 3.57 11.96
C TYR A 31 -12.44 2.41 12.70
N LYS A 32 -13.08 1.54 11.98
CA LYS A 32 -13.47 0.26 12.52
C LYS A 32 -12.26 -0.68 12.62
N SER A 33 -11.25 -0.47 11.79
CA SER A 33 -10.02 -1.25 11.83
C SER A 33 -8.87 -0.45 11.23
N LEU A 34 -7.68 -0.69 11.73
CA LEU A 34 -6.45 -0.11 11.20
C LEU A 34 -5.72 -1.16 10.38
N CYS A 35 -4.92 -0.71 9.43
CA CYS A 35 -4.01 -1.58 8.70
C CYS A 35 -2.58 -1.33 9.18
N LYS A 36 -1.64 -2.20 8.76
CA LYS A 36 -0.25 -2.15 9.20
C LYS A 36 0.70 -2.05 8.02
N ASN A 37 1.84 -1.44 8.28
CA ASN A 37 2.97 -1.45 7.34
C ASN A 37 2.59 -0.99 5.94
N ILE A 38 1.98 0.20 5.86
CA ILE A 38 1.72 0.83 4.57
C ILE A 38 3.06 1.23 3.96
N ARG A 39 3.33 0.77 2.75
CA ARG A 39 4.52 1.10 2.00
C ARG A 39 4.13 1.74 0.67
N GLU A 40 5.01 2.56 0.12
CA GLU A 40 4.83 3.11 -1.21
C GLU A 40 5.52 2.20 -2.23
N TYR A 41 4.78 1.86 -3.27
CA TYR A 41 5.26 1.01 -4.37
C TYR A 41 5.33 1.90 -5.60
N ASP A 42 6.55 2.15 -6.08
CA ASP A 42 6.82 3.03 -7.21
C ASP A 42 7.21 2.21 -8.43
N VAL A 43 6.52 2.44 -9.54
CA VAL A 43 6.91 1.85 -10.82
C VAL A 43 7.38 3.00 -11.72
N LYS A 44 8.67 3.01 -12.03
CA LYS A 44 9.27 4.01 -12.90
C LYS A 44 9.43 3.41 -14.30
N THR A 45 8.78 4.04 -15.26
CA THR A 45 8.83 3.58 -16.65
C THR A 45 10.10 4.06 -17.34
N ALA A 46 10.43 3.43 -18.47
CA ALA A 46 11.58 3.83 -19.28
C ALA A 46 11.47 5.27 -19.81
N SER A 47 10.25 5.77 -19.96
CA SER A 47 10.00 7.13 -20.44
C SER A 47 10.08 8.20 -19.34
N GLY A 48 10.33 7.80 -18.10
CA GLY A 48 10.46 8.73 -16.97
C GLY A 48 9.16 8.97 -16.20
N THR A 49 8.07 8.32 -16.56
CA THR A 49 6.81 8.41 -15.81
C THR A 49 6.91 7.56 -14.54
N CYS A 50 6.37 8.06 -13.44
CA CYS A 50 6.33 7.31 -12.18
C CYS A 50 4.88 7.07 -11.76
N MET A 51 4.55 5.82 -11.47
CA MET A 51 3.27 5.45 -10.89
C MET A 51 3.51 5.01 -9.45
N ARG A 52 2.73 5.56 -8.53
CA ARG A 52 2.88 5.26 -7.10
C ARG A 52 1.56 4.82 -6.51
N ILE A 53 1.62 3.75 -5.73
CA ILE A 53 0.47 3.27 -4.97
C ILE A 53 0.93 2.93 -3.56
N ARG A 54 0.07 3.15 -2.58
CA ARG A 54 0.32 2.77 -1.20
C ARG A 54 -0.53 1.57 -0.84
N LEU A 55 0.11 0.52 -0.34
CA LEU A 55 -0.57 -0.70 0.07
C LEU A 55 -0.16 -1.07 1.49
N CYS A 56 -1.14 -1.52 2.29
CA CYS A 56 -0.87 -2.10 3.60
C CYS A 56 -0.35 -3.53 3.43
N GLU A 57 0.07 -4.13 4.54
CA GLU A 57 0.62 -5.48 4.52
C GLU A 57 -0.34 -6.51 3.92
N ASP A 58 -1.62 -6.47 4.32
CA ASP A 58 -2.62 -7.43 3.84
C ASP A 58 -2.87 -7.28 2.34
N CYS A 59 -2.98 -6.05 1.84
CA CYS A 59 -3.19 -5.81 0.42
C CYS A 59 -1.95 -6.17 -0.39
N ALA A 60 -0.76 -5.91 0.15
CA ALA A 60 0.49 -6.30 -0.50
C ALA A 60 0.61 -7.83 -0.63
N LYS A 61 0.17 -8.57 0.40
CA LYS A 61 0.14 -10.04 0.34
C LYS A 61 -0.83 -10.53 -0.72
N GLN A 62 -1.98 -9.89 -0.87
CA GLN A 62 -2.93 -10.22 -1.92
C GLN A 62 -2.33 -9.99 -3.30
N LEU A 63 -1.63 -8.88 -3.50
CA LEU A 63 -0.93 -8.61 -4.76
C LEU A 63 0.13 -9.67 -5.03
N ARG A 64 0.94 -10.02 -4.03
CA ARG A 64 1.95 -11.07 -4.15
C ARG A 64 1.31 -12.39 -4.59
N ASP A 65 0.21 -12.77 -3.94
CA ASP A 65 -0.44 -14.05 -4.23
C ASP A 65 -1.00 -14.08 -5.65
N GLN A 66 -1.58 -12.97 -6.12
CA GLN A 66 -2.07 -12.87 -7.49
C GLN A 66 -0.92 -12.91 -8.51
N LEU A 67 0.18 -12.23 -8.22
CA LEU A 67 1.36 -12.26 -9.09
C LEU A 67 1.94 -13.66 -9.17
N ASN A 68 2.08 -14.36 -8.04
CA ASN A 68 2.58 -15.74 -8.01
C ASN A 68 1.68 -16.66 -8.83
N LYS A 69 0.38 -16.50 -8.72
CA LYS A 69 -0.58 -17.31 -9.46
C LYS A 69 -0.45 -17.13 -10.97
N ILE A 70 -0.22 -15.89 -11.42
CA ILE A 70 -0.11 -15.58 -12.85
C ILE A 70 1.27 -15.97 -13.40
N LEU A 71 2.33 -15.66 -12.64
CA LEU A 71 3.70 -15.85 -13.12
C LEU A 71 4.16 -17.30 -13.06
N ASP A 72 3.53 -18.11 -12.21
CA ASP A 72 3.87 -19.53 -12.07
C ASP A 72 3.05 -20.43 -13.02
N GLU A 73 2.24 -19.86 -13.88
CA GLU A 73 1.50 -20.62 -14.90
C GLU A 73 2.40 -21.03 -16.06
#